data_9110a99a3218b909f6a4dbaf8a13c0eb
#
_entry.id   9110a99a3218b909f6a4dbaf8a13c0eb
#
_cell.length_a   1.000
_cell.length_b   1.000
_cell.length_c   1.000
_cell.angle_alpha   90.00
_cell.angle_beta   90.00
_cell.angle_gamma   90.00
#
_symmetry.space_group_name_H-M   'P 1'
#
loop_
_entity.id
_entity.type
_entity.pdbx_description
1 polymer ?
#
loop_
_entity_poly.entity_id
_entity_poly.type
_entity_poly.pdbx_seq_one_letter_code
_entity_poly.pdbx_strand_id
1 'polypeptide(L)' 'MKIVSLCAQGSCCPVVKIDDDHVEIGEKDNTCVLTRSEWEVLKAEDTE' A
#
# COMPACT_ATOMS: atom_id res chain seq x y z
N MET A 1 5.22 -9.38 -7.15
CA MET A 1 4.65 -8.66 -5.98
C MET A 1 5.74 -7.95 -5.22
N LYS A 2 5.46 -6.76 -4.80
CA LYS A 2 6.39 -5.97 -4.03
C LYS A 2 5.77 -5.65 -2.67
N ILE A 3 6.55 -5.79 -1.62
CA ILE A 3 6.07 -5.51 -0.27
C ILE A 3 6.91 -4.41 0.33
N VAL A 4 6.25 -3.35 0.78
CA VAL A 4 6.92 -2.20 1.37
C VAL A 4 6.39 -2.00 2.79
N SER A 5 7.29 -1.95 3.75
CA SER A 5 6.90 -1.66 5.11
C SER A 5 6.96 -0.15 5.32
N LEU A 6 5.93 0.38 5.92
CA LEU A 6 5.85 1.83 6.13
C LEU A 6 6.44 2.27 7.46
N CYS A 7 6.99 1.36 8.19
CA CYS A 7 7.51 1.66 9.51
C CYS A 7 8.99 1.34 9.59
N ALA A 8 9.77 2.29 10.00
CA ALA A 8 11.20 2.09 10.13
C ALA A 8 11.52 1.09 11.23
N GLN A 9 10.70 1.03 12.23
CA GLN A 9 10.94 0.15 13.37
C GLN A 9 10.38 -1.23 13.19
N GLY A 10 9.50 -1.40 12.24
CA GLY A 10 9.00 -2.73 11.91
C GLY A 10 8.08 -3.38 12.90
N SER A 11 7.42 -2.69 13.74
CA SER A 11 6.52 -3.37 14.61
C SER A 11 5.10 -3.12 14.22
N CYS A 12 4.26 -2.53 14.43
CA CYS A 12 2.84 -2.52 14.13
C CYS A 12 2.44 -1.60 13.00
N CYS A 13 3.29 -1.45 12.05
CA CYS A 13 3.02 -0.47 11.01
C CYS A 13 2.34 -1.09 9.81
N PRO A 14 1.59 -0.30 9.07
CA PRO A 14 0.96 -0.82 7.85
C PRO A 14 2.01 -1.23 6.82
N VAL A 15 1.60 -2.13 5.98
CA VAL A 15 2.44 -2.65 4.92
C VAL A 15 1.70 -2.46 3.61
N VAL A 16 2.43 -2.13 2.57
CA VAL A 16 1.86 -2.00 1.25
C VAL A 16 2.31 -3.20 0.41
N LYS A 17 1.35 -3.93 -0.13
CA LYS A 17 1.65 -5.04 -1.03
C LYS A 17 1.18 -4.67 -2.41
N ILE A 18 2.12 -4.51 -3.31
CA ILE A 18 1.84 -4.08 -4.67
C ILE A 18 1.88 -5.26 -5.61
N ASP A 19 0.76 -5.56 -6.21
CA ASP A 19 0.63 -6.68 -7.12
C ASP A 19 0.29 -6.16 -8.50
N ASP A 20 0.21 -7.06 -9.48
CA ASP A 20 -0.11 -6.67 -10.85
C ASP A 20 -1.55 -6.21 -11.00
N ASP A 21 -2.43 -6.77 -10.21
CA ASP A 21 -3.86 -6.50 -10.32
C ASP A 21 -4.37 -5.50 -9.32
N HIS A 22 -3.71 -5.40 -8.19
CA HIS A 22 -4.24 -4.59 -7.11
C HIS A 22 -3.13 -4.22 -6.13
N VAL A 23 -3.47 -3.37 -5.18
CA VAL A 23 -2.55 -2.97 -4.11
C VAL A 23 -3.29 -3.10 -2.80
N GLU A 24 -2.67 -3.73 -1.81
CA GLU A 24 -3.24 -3.85 -0.49
C GLU A 24 -2.44 -3.02 0.49
N ILE A 25 -3.14 -2.22 1.26
CA ILE A 25 -2.50 -1.35 2.24
C ILE A 25 -3.13 -1.58 3.59
N GLY A 26 -2.34 -1.82 4.60
CA GLY A 26 -2.87 -1.93 5.93
C GLY A 26 -2.07 -2.86 6.80
N GLU A 27 -2.62 -3.08 7.99
CA GLU A 27 -2.02 -4.01 8.91
C GLU A 27 -2.98 -5.19 9.04
N LYS A 28 -2.62 -6.08 9.88
CA LYS A 28 -3.25 -7.34 10.08
C LYS A 28 -4.77 -7.37 9.99
N ASP A 29 -5.43 -6.55 10.74
CA ASP A 29 -6.88 -6.55 10.78
C ASP A 29 -7.52 -5.39 10.08
N ASN A 30 -6.74 -4.62 9.41
CA ASN A 30 -7.20 -3.36 8.86
C ASN A 30 -6.55 -3.14 7.51
N THR A 31 -7.03 -3.85 6.53
CA THR A 31 -6.45 -3.82 5.21
C THR A 31 -7.42 -3.27 4.20
N CYS A 32 -6.94 -2.37 3.37
CA CYS A 32 -7.74 -1.80 2.30
C CYS A 32 -7.15 -2.24 0.98
N VAL A 33 -8.00 -2.67 0.06
CA VAL A 33 -7.56 -3.12 -1.25
C VAL A 33 -7.93 -2.08 -2.29
N LEU A 34 -6.95 -1.67 -3.07
CA LEU A 34 -7.14 -0.69 -4.14
C LEU A 34 -6.90 -1.37 -5.47
N THR A 35 -7.60 -0.90 -6.50
CA THR A 35 -7.26 -1.33 -7.85
C THR A 35 -5.98 -0.62 -8.26
N ARG A 36 -5.34 -1.11 -9.31
CA ARG A 36 -4.13 -0.46 -9.82
C ARG A 36 -4.44 0.97 -10.27
N SER A 37 -5.61 1.19 -10.82
CA SER A 37 -6.03 2.52 -11.24
C SER A 37 -6.10 3.47 -10.07
N GLU A 38 -6.69 3.01 -8.99
CA GLU A 38 -6.81 3.83 -7.79
C GLU A 38 -5.45 4.12 -7.18
N TRP A 39 -4.58 3.13 -7.20
CA TRP A 39 -3.24 3.29 -6.71
C TRP A 39 -2.47 4.35 -7.51
N GLU A 40 -2.65 4.34 -8.84
CA GLU A 40 -1.99 5.32 -9.69
C GLU A 40 -2.47 6.74 -9.40
N VAL A 41 -3.75 6.89 -9.14
CA VAL A 41 -4.30 8.20 -8.78
C VAL A 41 -3.69 8.69 -7.48
N LEU A 42 -3.59 7.81 -6.51
CA LEU A 42 -3.02 8.18 -5.22
C LEU A 42 -1.57 8.64 -5.36
N LYS A 43 -0.79 7.91 -6.13
CA LYS A 43 0.60 8.27 -6.35
C LYS A 43 0.73 9.62 -7.02
N ALA A 44 -0.12 9.88 -7.98
CA ALA A 44 -0.09 11.14 -8.71
C ALA A 44 -0.42 12.32 -7.82
N GLU A 45 -1.35 12.13 -6.91
CA GLU A 45 -1.74 13.20 -6.00
C GLU A 45 -0.66 13.54 -4.99
N ASP A 46 0.15 12.58 -4.67
CA ASP A 46 1.22 12.79 -3.71
C ASP A 46 2.41 13.52 -4.32
N THR A 47 2.48 13.58 -5.62
CA THR A 47 3.58 14.25 -6.31
C THR A 47 3.23 15.70 -6.52
N GLU A 48 3.94 16.58 -5.93
CA GLU A 48 3.65 18.00 -6.03
C GLU A 48 4.75 18.72 -6.72
#